data_8c8893fe47b4c018202eb176df521f72
#
_entry.id   8c8893fe47b4c018202eb176df521f72
#
_cell.length_a   1.000
_cell.length_b   1.000
_cell.length_c   1.000
_cell.angle_alpha   90.00
_cell.angle_beta   90.00
_cell.angle_gamma   90.00
#
_symmetry.space_group_name_H-M   'P 1'
#
loop_
_entity.id
_entity.type
_entity.pdbx_description
1 polymer ?
#
loop_
_entity_poly.entity_id
_entity_poly.type
_entity_poly.pdbx_seq_one_letter_code
_entity_poly.pdbx_strand_id
1 'polypeptide(L)'
;MTDTDLRVIYRGYIDCLNSQDWPRLGQFVHDDARHNGRHLGLAGYRAMLEQDFSDIPDLHFHIDLLICDPPRIASRLDFDCTPVGKFLGLDVNGRKVRFSENVFYRFDDGKIVEVWSVVDKAAIEAQL
;
A
#
# COMPACT_ATOMS: atom_id res chain seq x y z
N MET A 1 20.47 -3.22 9.50
CA MET A 1 19.38 -4.11 9.10
C MET A 1 19.73 -4.74 7.76
N THR A 2 19.62 -6.05 7.67
CA THR A 2 19.98 -6.78 6.46
C THR A 2 18.83 -6.77 5.44
N ASP A 3 19.15 -7.17 4.21
CA ASP A 3 18.16 -7.40 3.15
C ASP A 3 17.08 -8.41 3.62
N THR A 4 17.50 -9.54 4.21
CA THR A 4 16.58 -10.56 4.73
C THR A 4 15.67 -10.00 5.81
N ASP A 5 16.22 -9.21 6.76
CA ASP A 5 15.43 -8.60 7.82
C ASP A 5 14.36 -7.67 7.25
N LEU A 6 14.76 -6.82 6.29
CA LEU A 6 13.84 -5.84 5.72
C LEU A 6 12.72 -6.50 4.91
N ARG A 7 13.03 -7.59 4.18
CA ARG A 7 12.02 -8.39 3.47
C ARG A 7 11.00 -8.99 4.41
N VAL A 8 11.45 -9.52 5.55
CA VAL A 8 10.56 -10.09 6.59
C VAL A 8 9.66 -9.01 7.17
N ILE A 9 10.21 -7.84 7.48
CA ILE A 9 9.44 -6.71 7.98
C ILE A 9 8.38 -6.28 6.96
N TYR A 10 8.75 -6.15 5.68
CA TYR A 10 7.81 -5.74 4.64
C TYR A 10 6.66 -6.74 4.46
N ARG A 11 6.95 -8.04 4.47
CA ARG A 11 5.91 -9.07 4.40
C ARG A 11 4.99 -9.01 5.62
N GLY A 12 5.53 -8.75 6.80
CA GLY A 12 4.74 -8.53 8.01
C GLY A 12 3.83 -7.30 7.90
N TYR A 13 4.32 -6.23 7.29
CA TYR A 13 3.54 -5.04 7.00
C TYR A 13 2.36 -5.36 6.07
N ILE A 14 2.59 -6.06 4.97
CA ILE A 14 1.53 -6.44 4.03
C ILE A 14 0.50 -7.36 4.71
N ASP A 15 0.94 -8.31 5.53
CA ASP A 15 0.04 -9.17 6.31
C ASP A 15 -0.81 -8.34 7.29
N CYS A 16 -0.22 -7.32 7.91
CA CYS A 16 -0.92 -6.39 8.78
C CYS A 16 -2.03 -5.65 8.02
N LEU A 17 -1.75 -5.17 6.81
CA LEU A 17 -2.74 -4.50 5.97
C LEU A 17 -3.88 -5.44 5.60
N ASN A 18 -3.55 -6.65 5.13
CA ASN A 18 -4.55 -7.65 4.71
C ASN A 18 -5.43 -8.11 5.85
N SER A 19 -4.92 -8.11 7.08
CA SER A 19 -5.67 -8.44 8.29
C SER A 19 -6.41 -7.24 8.86
N GLN A 20 -6.16 -6.05 8.34
CA GLN A 20 -6.67 -4.78 8.90
C GLN A 20 -6.37 -4.68 10.41
N ASP A 21 -5.19 -5.10 10.80
CA ASP A 21 -4.75 -5.10 12.20
C ASP A 21 -4.15 -3.73 12.56
N TRP A 22 -4.99 -2.72 12.62
CA TRP A 22 -4.58 -1.34 12.81
C TRP A 22 -3.82 -1.09 14.12
N PRO A 23 -4.14 -1.75 15.24
CA PRO A 23 -3.34 -1.59 16.46
C PRO A 23 -1.85 -1.96 16.29
N ARG A 24 -1.51 -2.82 15.32
CA ARG A 24 -0.13 -3.23 15.04
C ARG A 24 0.56 -2.38 13.98
N LEU A 25 -0.16 -1.49 13.32
CA LEU A 25 0.40 -0.72 12.20
C LEU A 25 1.64 0.09 12.62
N GLY A 26 1.66 0.61 13.84
CA GLY A 26 2.79 1.37 14.38
C GLY A 26 4.09 0.57 14.55
N GLN A 27 4.05 -0.76 14.44
CA GLN A 27 5.25 -1.59 14.38
C GLN A 27 5.96 -1.47 13.03
N PHE A 28 5.26 -1.07 11.99
CA PHE A 28 5.73 -1.05 10.60
C PHE A 28 5.82 0.35 10.01
N VAL A 29 5.06 1.31 10.53
CA VAL A 29 4.95 2.68 10.01
C VAL A 29 5.42 3.67 11.06
N HIS A 30 6.33 4.55 10.64
CA HIS A 30 6.92 5.57 11.49
C HIS A 30 5.90 6.67 11.83
N ASP A 31 6.06 7.29 13.01
CA ASP A 31 5.21 8.42 13.42
C ASP A 31 5.28 9.62 12.47
N ASP A 32 6.37 9.75 11.72
CA ASP A 32 6.60 10.83 10.75
C ASP A 32 6.42 10.39 9.30
N ALA A 33 5.67 9.31 9.05
CA ALA A 33 5.52 8.76 7.70
C ALA A 33 4.97 9.77 6.70
N ARG A 34 5.59 9.77 5.51
CA ARG A 34 5.16 10.57 4.35
C ARG A 34 4.70 9.65 3.23
N HIS A 35 3.71 10.11 2.47
CA HIS A 35 3.16 9.39 1.33
C HIS A 35 3.01 10.37 0.16
N ASN A 36 3.75 10.12 -0.93
CA ASN A 36 3.80 10.99 -2.11
C ASN A 36 4.04 12.46 -1.72
N GLY A 37 5.00 12.70 -0.81
CA GLY A 37 5.40 14.02 -0.37
C GLY A 37 4.50 14.65 0.70
N ARG A 38 3.40 13.99 1.08
CA ARG A 38 2.49 14.49 2.13
C ARG A 38 2.85 13.90 3.47
N HIS A 39 3.01 14.73 4.48
CA HIS A 39 3.24 14.30 5.85
C HIS A 39 1.92 13.81 6.46
N LEU A 40 1.75 12.49 6.56
CA LEU A 40 0.56 11.88 7.13
C LEU A 40 0.72 11.56 8.61
N GLY A 41 1.93 11.19 9.02
CA GLY A 41 2.15 10.56 10.31
C GLY A 41 1.49 9.18 10.38
N LEU A 42 1.59 8.52 11.52
CA LEU A 42 0.98 7.20 11.70
C LEU A 42 -0.55 7.27 11.66
N ALA A 43 -1.15 8.26 12.32
CA ALA A 43 -2.61 8.42 12.36
C ALA A 43 -3.18 8.70 10.97
N GLY A 44 -2.56 9.58 10.19
CA GLY A 44 -2.98 9.89 8.82
C GLY A 44 -2.79 8.72 7.87
N TYR A 45 -1.71 7.96 8.05
CA TYR A 45 -1.43 6.75 7.27
C TYR A 45 -2.50 5.68 7.51
N ARG A 46 -2.86 5.44 8.77
CA ARG A 46 -3.96 4.55 9.15
C ARG A 46 -5.28 5.00 8.54
N ALA A 47 -5.61 6.30 8.64
CA ALA A 47 -6.84 6.85 8.09
C ALA A 47 -6.92 6.66 6.57
N MET A 48 -5.82 6.83 5.86
CA MET A 48 -5.71 6.59 4.42
C MET A 48 -6.03 5.13 4.09
N LEU A 49 -5.45 4.18 4.82
CA LEU A 49 -5.68 2.74 4.60
C LEU A 49 -7.12 2.34 4.95
N GLU A 50 -7.67 2.84 6.04
CA GLU A 50 -9.06 2.59 6.42
C GLU A 50 -10.01 3.09 5.34
N GLN A 51 -9.73 4.25 4.73
CA GLN A 51 -10.52 4.77 3.62
C GLN A 51 -10.42 3.87 2.39
N ASP A 52 -9.22 3.35 2.08
CA ASP A 52 -9.03 2.43 0.96
C ASP A 52 -9.90 1.17 1.12
N PHE A 53 -9.95 0.59 2.32
CA PHE A 53 -10.79 -0.58 2.59
C PHE A 53 -12.29 -0.24 2.60
N SER A 54 -12.66 0.99 2.93
CA SER A 54 -14.05 1.45 2.82
C SER A 54 -14.48 1.56 1.35
N ASP A 55 -13.60 2.11 0.51
CA ASP A 55 -13.86 2.30 -0.92
C ASP A 55 -13.80 0.97 -1.69
N ILE A 56 -13.00 0.04 -1.21
CA ILE A 56 -12.74 -1.26 -1.85
C ILE A 56 -12.86 -2.36 -0.79
N PRO A 57 -14.10 -2.84 -0.50
CA PRO A 57 -14.31 -3.81 0.59
C PRO A 57 -13.56 -5.13 0.45
N ASP A 58 -13.29 -5.56 -0.78
CA ASP A 58 -12.53 -6.78 -1.08
C ASP A 58 -11.05 -6.49 -1.40
N LEU A 59 -10.52 -5.37 -0.93
CA LEU A 59 -9.11 -5.02 -1.12
C LEU A 59 -8.20 -6.06 -0.47
N HIS A 60 -7.25 -6.56 -1.27
CA HIS A 60 -6.23 -7.48 -0.81
C HIS A 60 -4.91 -7.13 -1.49
N PHE A 61 -3.85 -6.97 -0.71
CA PHE A 61 -2.52 -6.64 -1.20
C PHE A 61 -1.78 -7.94 -1.51
N HIS A 62 -1.39 -8.11 -2.77
CA HIS A 62 -0.60 -9.26 -3.22
C HIS A 62 0.74 -8.77 -3.76
N ILE A 63 1.82 -9.27 -3.20
CA ILE A 63 3.18 -8.91 -3.65
C ILE A 63 3.48 -9.73 -4.91
N ASP A 64 3.56 -9.06 -6.05
CA ASP A 64 3.97 -9.66 -7.31
C ASP A 64 5.50 -9.64 -7.46
N LEU A 65 6.12 -8.50 -7.12
CA LEU A 65 7.56 -8.30 -7.23
C LEU A 65 8.06 -7.56 -6.00
N LEU A 66 9.18 -8.01 -5.44
CA LEU A 66 9.84 -7.35 -4.33
C LEU A 66 11.34 -7.25 -4.59
N ILE A 67 11.84 -6.02 -4.60
CA ILE A 67 13.26 -5.73 -4.73
C ILE A 67 13.69 -4.99 -3.47
N CYS A 68 14.74 -5.47 -2.83
CA CYS A 68 15.23 -4.89 -1.59
C CYS A 68 16.66 -4.43 -1.73
N ASP A 69 16.89 -3.17 -1.42
CA ASP A 69 18.20 -2.55 -1.28
C ASP A 69 18.16 -1.67 -0.03
N PRO A 70 18.48 -2.22 1.14
CA PRO A 70 18.31 -1.49 2.41
C PRO A 70 18.97 -0.10 2.37
N PRO A 71 18.29 0.95 2.86
CA PRO A 71 17.03 0.94 3.61
C PRO A 71 15.77 1.06 2.72
N ARG A 72 15.82 0.66 1.47
CA ARG A 72 14.72 0.83 0.51
C ARG A 72 14.16 -0.50 0.04
N ILE A 73 12.87 -0.51 -0.26
CA ILE A 73 12.17 -1.59 -0.95
C ILE A 73 11.41 -1.00 -2.13
N ALA A 74 11.50 -1.70 -3.28
CA ALA A 74 10.60 -1.48 -4.41
C ALA A 74 9.68 -2.70 -4.51
N SER A 75 8.37 -2.46 -4.62
CA SER A 75 7.37 -3.52 -4.67
C SER A 75 6.34 -3.23 -5.75
N ARG A 76 5.99 -4.26 -6.51
CA ARG A 76 4.83 -4.25 -7.37
C ARG A 76 3.73 -5.05 -6.69
N LEU A 77 2.61 -4.40 -6.42
CA LEU A 77 1.44 -5.00 -5.78
C LEU A 77 0.36 -5.21 -6.83
N ASP A 78 -0.23 -6.39 -6.85
CA ASP A 78 -1.33 -6.72 -7.74
C ASP A 78 -2.65 -6.71 -6.99
N PHE A 79 -3.68 -6.22 -7.67
CA PHE A 79 -5.04 -6.14 -7.15
C PHE A 79 -6.03 -6.75 -8.13
N ASP A 80 -7.01 -7.46 -7.56
CA ASP A 80 -8.19 -7.96 -8.25
C ASP A 80 -9.37 -7.68 -7.32
N CYS A 81 -10.03 -6.53 -7.51
CA CYS A 81 -10.94 -5.99 -6.51
C CYS A 81 -12.10 -5.21 -7.14
N THR A 82 -13.03 -4.80 -6.28
CA THR A 82 -14.32 -4.23 -6.68
C THR A 82 -14.59 -2.90 -5.97
N PRO A 83 -14.01 -1.78 -6.43
CA PRO A 83 -14.32 -0.46 -5.92
C PRO A 83 -15.83 -0.16 -6.03
N VAL A 84 -16.44 0.34 -4.95
CA VAL A 84 -17.90 0.50 -4.88
C VAL A 84 -18.42 1.76 -5.56
N GLY A 85 -17.57 2.75 -5.79
CA GLY A 85 -17.95 4.02 -6.41
C GLY A 85 -16.90 4.50 -7.38
N LYS A 86 -16.53 5.78 -7.27
CA LYS A 86 -15.40 6.32 -8.02
C LYS A 86 -14.09 5.85 -7.38
N PHE A 87 -13.15 5.49 -8.24
CA PHE A 87 -11.77 5.18 -7.83
C PHE A 87 -10.82 5.90 -8.79
N LEU A 88 -9.90 6.70 -8.25
CA LEU A 88 -8.99 7.56 -9.01
C LEU A 88 -9.74 8.46 -10.02
N GLY A 89 -10.95 8.92 -9.67
CA GLY A 89 -11.78 9.72 -10.55
C GLY A 89 -12.52 8.94 -11.63
N LEU A 90 -12.39 7.62 -11.66
CA LEU A 90 -13.06 6.74 -12.62
C LEU A 90 -14.33 6.14 -12.02
N ASP A 91 -15.39 6.07 -12.80
CA ASP A 91 -16.67 5.48 -12.40
C ASP A 91 -16.59 3.96 -12.48
N VAL A 92 -16.04 3.32 -11.45
CA VAL A 92 -15.92 1.85 -11.36
C VAL A 92 -17.26 1.22 -10.94
N ASN A 93 -17.89 1.79 -9.93
CA ASN A 93 -19.28 1.50 -9.54
C ASN A 93 -19.58 0.02 -9.32
N GLY A 94 -18.72 -0.69 -8.60
CA GLY A 94 -18.94 -2.09 -8.28
C GLY A 94 -18.52 -3.08 -9.38
N ARG A 95 -17.81 -2.65 -10.40
CA ARG A 95 -17.19 -3.54 -11.37
C ARG A 95 -15.90 -4.11 -10.80
N LYS A 96 -15.62 -5.38 -11.08
CA LYS A 96 -14.36 -6.00 -10.75
C LYS A 96 -13.28 -5.55 -11.72
N VAL A 97 -12.15 -5.06 -11.19
CA VAL A 97 -11.02 -4.59 -11.99
C VAL A 97 -9.71 -5.18 -11.49
N ARG A 98 -8.76 -5.34 -12.40
CA ARG A 98 -7.40 -5.79 -12.11
C ARG A 98 -6.43 -4.68 -12.48
N PHE A 99 -5.49 -4.41 -11.56
CA PHE A 99 -4.47 -3.39 -11.77
C PHE A 99 -3.29 -3.63 -10.83
N SER A 100 -2.22 -2.87 -11.03
CA SER A 100 -1.04 -2.90 -10.18
C SER A 100 -0.79 -1.55 -9.56
N GLU A 101 -0.06 -1.56 -8.45
CA GLU A 101 0.54 -0.38 -7.83
C GLU A 101 2.04 -0.60 -7.74
N ASN A 102 2.83 0.36 -8.18
CA ASN A 102 4.28 0.32 -8.06
C ASN A 102 4.69 1.26 -6.95
N VAL A 103 5.40 0.74 -5.94
CA VAL A 103 5.66 1.45 -4.69
C VAL A 103 7.14 1.39 -4.36
N PHE A 104 7.69 2.54 -3.97
CA PHE A 104 9.01 2.63 -3.37
C PHE A 104 8.82 3.02 -1.90
N TYR A 105 9.54 2.33 -1.02
CA TYR A 105 9.55 2.60 0.41
C TYR A 105 10.96 2.93 0.87
N ARG A 106 11.07 3.87 1.79
CA ARG A 106 12.28 4.07 2.59
C ARG A 106 11.96 3.76 4.05
N PHE A 107 12.83 2.97 4.67
CA PHE A 107 12.70 2.57 6.08
C PHE A 107 13.69 3.31 6.94
N ASP A 108 13.29 3.60 8.17
CA ASP A 108 14.14 4.13 9.23
C ASP A 108 13.88 3.31 10.49
N ASP A 109 14.94 2.68 11.01
CA ASP A 109 14.87 1.79 12.17
C ASP A 109 13.77 0.73 12.04
N GLY A 110 13.67 0.12 10.87
CA GLY A 110 12.71 -0.94 10.56
C GLY A 110 11.27 -0.47 10.34
N LYS A 111 11.02 0.83 10.26
CA LYS A 111 9.70 1.39 10.01
C LYS A 111 9.68 2.22 8.74
N ILE A 112 8.55 2.16 8.04
CA ILE A 112 8.33 2.94 6.83
C ILE A 112 8.23 4.41 7.19
N VAL A 113 9.11 5.24 6.62
CA VAL A 113 9.13 6.68 6.83
C VAL A 113 8.77 7.47 5.57
N GLU A 114 8.95 6.88 4.40
CA GLU A 114 8.64 7.51 3.12
C GLU A 114 8.06 6.47 2.16
N VAL A 115 6.97 6.85 1.47
CA VAL A 115 6.32 6.03 0.44
C VAL A 115 6.14 6.86 -0.82
N TRP A 116 6.52 6.30 -1.97
CA TRP A 116 6.19 6.85 -3.29
C TRP A 116 5.41 5.77 -4.04
N SER A 117 4.18 6.09 -4.42
CA SER A 117 3.26 5.12 -5.00
C SER A 117 2.63 5.65 -6.27
N VAL A 118 2.56 4.79 -7.28
CA VAL A 118 1.82 5.05 -8.52
C VAL A 118 0.92 3.86 -8.82
N VAL A 119 -0.39 4.11 -8.85
CA VAL A 119 -1.39 3.12 -9.26
C VAL A 119 -1.56 3.20 -10.76
N ASP A 120 -1.64 2.05 -11.43
CA ASP A 120 -1.85 1.97 -12.88
C ASP A 120 -3.31 2.30 -13.25
N LYS A 121 -3.61 3.59 -13.28
CA LYS A 121 -4.94 4.09 -13.61
C LYS A 121 -5.35 3.71 -15.04
N ALA A 122 -4.41 3.72 -15.98
CA ALA A 122 -4.68 3.40 -17.38
C ALA A 122 -5.20 1.97 -17.54
N ALA A 123 -4.68 1.01 -16.76
CA ALA A 123 -5.15 -0.36 -16.77
C ALA A 123 -6.59 -0.47 -16.29
N ILE A 124 -6.97 0.28 -15.27
CA ILE A 124 -8.36 0.34 -14.78
C ILE A 124 -9.28 0.92 -15.85
N GLU A 125 -8.88 2.06 -16.41
CA GLU A 125 -9.67 2.77 -17.44
C GLU A 125 -9.94 1.89 -18.65
N ALA A 126 -8.96 1.08 -19.06
CA ALA A 126 -9.10 0.16 -20.19
C ALA A 126 -10.13 -0.96 -19.94
N GLN A 127 -10.49 -1.24 -18.70
CA GLN A 127 -11.46 -2.28 -18.32
C GLN A 127 -12.89 -1.73 -18.17
N LEU A 128 -13.06 -0.44 -18.23
CA LEU A 128 -14.34 0.22 -18.09
C LEU A 128 -14.89 0.61 -19.45
#